data_b54cace28c34fd91a92b9e3fc4b6f382
#
_entry.id   b54cace28c34fd91a92b9e3fc4b6f382
#
_cell.length_a   1.000
_cell.length_b   1.000
_cell.length_c   1.000
_cell.angle_alpha   90.00
_cell.angle_beta   90.00
_cell.angle_gamma   90.00
#
_symmetry.space_group_name_H-M   'P 1'
#
loop_
_entity.id
_entity.type
_entity.pdbx_description
1 polymer ?
#
loop_
_entity_poly.entity_id
_entity_poly.type
_entity_poly.pdbx_seq_one_letter_code
_entity_poly.pdbx_strand_id
1 'polypeptide(L)'
;MRKVIGMGETILDILFKNRQPVAAVPGGSSFNAIISTGRVGVPCHFIGSTGADEVGQMIVDFMHANGVSTQYFEQTEEKSAVSLAFLDEAGDAHYSFYKPSVKCPGEKSHPAFAQDDVLLFGSY
;
A
#
# COMPACT_ATOMS: atom_id res chain seq x y z
N MET A 1 -19.22 7.05 14.33
CA MET A 1 -19.28 6.76 12.88
C MET A 1 -18.46 5.51 12.59
N ARG A 2 -19.01 4.61 11.77
CA ARG A 2 -18.31 3.40 11.34
C ARG A 2 -17.04 3.76 10.57
N LYS A 3 -15.95 3.08 10.85
CA LYS A 3 -14.71 3.24 10.10
C LYS A 3 -14.26 1.92 9.49
N VAL A 4 -13.45 2.00 8.45
CA VAL A 4 -12.83 0.85 7.82
C VAL A 4 -11.35 0.85 8.16
N ILE A 5 -10.84 -0.29 8.59
CA ILE A 5 -9.44 -0.46 8.95
C ILE A 5 -8.86 -1.50 8.01
N GLY A 6 -7.94 -1.09 7.15
CA GLY A 6 -7.22 -1.97 6.25
C GLY A 6 -5.89 -2.40 6.85
N MET A 7 -5.45 -3.59 6.51
CA MET A 7 -4.15 -4.11 6.91
C MET A 7 -3.57 -4.96 5.78
N GLY A 8 -2.31 -4.76 5.45
CA GLY A 8 -1.67 -5.53 4.40
C GLY A 8 -0.33 -4.96 3.97
N GLU A 9 0.17 -5.47 2.85
CA GLU A 9 1.39 -4.99 2.22
C GLU A 9 1.13 -3.77 1.35
N THR A 10 2.16 -2.93 1.23
CA THR A 10 2.23 -1.86 0.24
C THR A 10 3.42 -2.09 -0.67
N ILE A 11 3.27 -1.70 -1.92
CA ILE A 11 4.31 -1.83 -2.92
C ILE A 11 4.18 -0.71 -3.95
N LEU A 12 5.29 -0.25 -4.49
CA LEU A 12 5.25 0.65 -5.65
C LEU A 12 5.42 -0.18 -6.91
N ASP A 13 4.40 -0.17 -7.76
CA ASP A 13 4.43 -0.85 -9.05
C ASP A 13 4.96 0.12 -10.11
N ILE A 14 6.10 -0.21 -10.72
CA ILE A 14 6.70 0.58 -11.79
C ILE A 14 6.46 -0.15 -13.10
N LEU A 15 5.70 0.48 -13.99
CA LEU A 15 5.32 -0.10 -15.28
C LEU A 15 6.30 0.30 -16.36
N PHE A 16 6.74 -0.69 -17.12
CA PHE A 16 7.65 -0.53 -18.25
C PHE A 16 6.96 -0.96 -19.54
N LYS A 17 7.18 -0.18 -20.58
CA LYS A 17 6.76 -0.52 -21.94
C LYS A 17 7.95 -0.30 -22.86
N ASN A 18 8.27 -1.31 -23.68
CA ASN A 18 9.47 -1.26 -24.54
C ASN A 18 10.73 -0.91 -23.73
N ARG A 19 10.87 -1.48 -22.53
CA ARG A 19 12.00 -1.26 -21.61
C ARG A 19 12.14 0.17 -21.09
N GLN A 20 11.09 0.98 -21.23
CA GLN A 20 11.06 2.34 -20.70
C GLN A 20 10.01 2.45 -19.60
N PRO A 21 10.33 3.09 -18.47
CA PRO A 21 9.32 3.31 -17.44
C PRO A 21 8.25 4.28 -17.93
N VAL A 22 6.99 3.92 -17.78
CA VAL A 22 5.86 4.75 -18.25
C VAL A 22 4.96 5.20 -17.10
N ALA A 23 4.99 4.53 -15.97
CA ALA A 23 4.17 4.90 -14.81
C ALA A 23 4.73 4.27 -13.54
N ALA A 24 4.38 4.87 -12.40
CA ALA A 24 4.64 4.30 -11.09
C ALA A 24 3.39 4.52 -10.24
N VAL A 25 2.84 3.45 -9.67
CA VAL A 25 1.57 3.49 -8.94
C VAL A 25 1.71 2.71 -7.64
N PRO A 26 1.41 3.32 -6.48
CA PRO A 26 1.30 2.57 -5.22
C PRO A 26 0.20 1.53 -5.30
N GLY A 27 0.44 0.34 -4.75
CA GLY A 27 -0.47 -0.78 -4.83
C GLY A 27 -0.37 -1.74 -3.65
N GLY A 28 -1.08 -2.84 -3.79
CA GLY A 28 -1.29 -3.88 -2.79
C GLY A 28 -2.78 -4.21 -2.73
N SER A 29 -3.17 -5.46 -2.48
CA SER A 29 -4.57 -5.84 -2.60
C SER A 29 -5.48 -5.12 -1.60
N SER A 30 -5.18 -5.21 -0.30
CA SER A 30 -5.95 -4.49 0.72
C SER A 30 -5.70 -2.99 0.67
N PHE A 31 -4.50 -2.57 0.29
CA PHE A 31 -4.17 -1.16 0.10
C PHE A 31 -5.07 -0.52 -0.97
N ASN A 32 -5.23 -1.17 -2.12
CA ASN A 32 -6.11 -0.66 -3.19
C ASN A 32 -7.55 -0.51 -2.72
N ALA A 33 -8.04 -1.47 -1.94
CA ALA A 33 -9.39 -1.40 -1.39
C ALA A 33 -9.56 -0.23 -0.42
N ILE A 34 -8.57 0.02 0.45
CA ILE A 34 -8.64 1.13 1.40
C ILE A 34 -8.51 2.48 0.70
N ILE A 35 -7.72 2.57 -0.34
CA ILE A 35 -7.62 3.79 -1.15
C ILE A 35 -8.98 4.13 -1.77
N SER A 36 -9.69 3.14 -2.32
CA SER A 36 -11.05 3.34 -2.85
C SER A 36 -12.02 3.80 -1.77
N THR A 37 -11.90 3.24 -0.57
CA THR A 37 -12.71 3.62 0.60
C THR A 37 -12.48 5.08 0.97
N GLY A 38 -11.23 5.51 1.02
CA GLY A 38 -10.88 6.89 1.33
C GLY A 38 -11.39 7.87 0.29
N ARG A 39 -11.33 7.51 -0.99
CA ARG A 39 -11.81 8.35 -2.10
C ARG A 39 -13.29 8.70 -2.00
N VAL A 40 -14.11 7.79 -1.48
CA VAL A 40 -15.55 8.06 -1.32
C VAL A 40 -15.88 8.73 0.00
N GLY A 41 -14.87 9.11 0.80
CA GLY A 41 -15.05 9.90 2.01
C GLY A 41 -15.40 9.09 3.26
N VAL A 42 -15.25 7.78 3.24
CA VAL A 42 -15.47 6.94 4.44
C VAL A 42 -14.26 7.05 5.35
N PRO A 43 -14.45 7.28 6.67
CA PRO A 43 -13.32 7.29 7.61
C PRO A 43 -12.57 5.96 7.57
N CYS A 44 -11.26 6.01 7.31
CA CYS A 44 -10.47 4.79 7.18
C CYS A 44 -9.02 5.00 7.59
N HIS A 45 -8.41 3.90 8.04
CA HIS A 45 -7.02 3.81 8.44
C HIS A 45 -6.39 2.62 7.72
N PHE A 46 -5.09 2.70 7.50
CA PHE A 46 -4.34 1.55 6.98
C PHE A 46 -3.22 1.20 7.95
N ILE A 47 -3.18 -0.06 8.36
CA ILE A 47 -2.13 -0.62 9.21
C ILE A 47 -1.14 -1.34 8.30
N GLY A 48 0.09 -0.89 8.31
CA GLY A 48 1.14 -1.48 7.49
C GLY A 48 2.44 -0.74 7.65
N SER A 49 3.39 -1.02 6.79
CA SER A 49 4.68 -0.36 6.82
C SER A 49 5.29 -0.25 5.43
N THR A 50 6.16 0.73 5.30
CA THR A 50 7.00 0.93 4.12
C THR A 50 8.36 1.44 4.57
N GLY A 51 9.29 1.63 3.66
CA GLY A 51 10.60 2.18 4.01
C GLY A 51 10.55 3.68 4.28
N ALA A 52 11.53 4.17 5.04
CA ALA A 52 11.77 5.59 5.24
C ALA A 52 12.64 6.11 4.08
N ASP A 53 12.14 5.99 2.87
CA ASP A 53 12.81 6.37 1.63
C ASP A 53 11.84 7.10 0.70
N GLU A 54 12.30 7.50 -0.47
CA GLU A 54 11.46 8.24 -1.44
C GLU A 54 10.24 7.44 -1.87
N VAL A 55 10.38 6.12 -2.07
CA VAL A 55 9.26 5.25 -2.43
C VAL A 55 8.22 5.22 -1.31
N GLY A 56 8.68 5.06 -0.07
CA GLY A 56 7.79 5.09 1.09
C GLY A 56 7.05 6.41 1.22
N GLN A 57 7.72 7.52 0.94
CA GLN A 57 7.09 8.84 0.97
C GLN A 57 6.03 8.98 -0.13
N MET A 58 6.26 8.44 -1.32
CA MET A 58 5.26 8.40 -2.38
C MET A 58 3.99 7.67 -1.94
N ILE A 59 4.16 6.55 -1.23
CA ILE A 59 3.03 5.74 -0.72
C ILE A 59 2.25 6.53 0.33
N VAL A 60 2.92 7.16 1.28
CA VAL A 60 2.28 7.97 2.32
C VAL A 60 1.53 9.17 1.71
N ASP A 61 2.15 9.86 0.78
CA ASP A 61 1.52 11.00 0.10
C ASP A 61 0.28 10.58 -0.69
N PHE A 62 0.32 9.41 -1.32
CA PHE A 62 -0.81 8.84 -2.04
C PHE A 62 -1.97 8.52 -1.09
N MET A 63 -1.67 7.98 0.10
CA MET A 63 -2.69 7.74 1.13
C MET A 63 -3.35 9.05 1.53
N HIS A 64 -2.58 10.08 1.84
CA HIS A 64 -3.12 11.39 2.24
C HIS A 64 -3.96 12.00 1.13
N ALA A 65 -3.51 11.93 -0.12
CA ALA A 65 -4.23 12.47 -1.27
C ALA A 65 -5.58 11.78 -1.50
N ASN A 66 -5.75 10.57 -0.99
CA ASN A 66 -6.97 9.78 -1.16
C ASN A 66 -7.80 9.64 0.11
N GLY A 67 -7.52 10.45 1.13
CA GLY A 67 -8.32 10.49 2.35
C GLY A 67 -8.11 9.33 3.31
N VAL A 68 -7.00 8.61 3.21
CA VAL A 68 -6.67 7.51 4.12
C VAL A 68 -5.77 8.02 5.24
N SER A 69 -6.13 7.72 6.50
CA SER A 69 -5.31 8.07 7.66
C SER A 69 -4.05 7.20 7.71
N THR A 70 -2.91 7.84 7.92
CA THR A 70 -1.61 7.18 8.07
C THR A 70 -1.18 7.03 9.53
N GLN A 71 -2.07 7.31 10.47
CA GLN A 71 -1.76 7.33 11.91
C GLN A 71 -1.14 6.02 12.40
N TYR A 72 -1.54 4.89 11.83
CA TYR A 72 -1.07 3.55 12.20
C TYR A 72 -0.17 2.91 11.15
N PHE A 73 0.31 3.72 10.21
CA PHE A 73 1.21 3.30 9.14
C PHE A 73 2.63 3.73 9.47
N GLU A 74 3.58 2.81 9.38
CA GLU A 74 4.96 3.06 9.79
C GLU A 74 5.90 3.17 8.58
N GLN A 75 6.87 4.07 8.68
CA GLN A 75 8.04 4.10 7.80
C GLN A 75 9.24 3.58 8.58
N THR A 76 9.81 2.47 8.13
CA THR A 76 10.86 1.75 8.84
C THR A 76 12.22 1.94 8.15
N GLU A 77 13.29 1.42 8.76
CA GLU A 77 14.62 1.41 8.16
C GLU A 77 14.77 0.40 7.02
N GLU A 78 13.80 -0.53 6.87
CA GLU A 78 13.76 -1.46 5.75
C GLU A 78 13.53 -0.71 4.45
N LYS A 79 14.02 -1.24 3.33
CA LYS A 79 13.73 -0.66 2.02
C LYS A 79 12.27 -0.89 1.66
N SER A 80 11.66 0.10 1.01
CA SER A 80 10.31 -0.05 0.48
C SER A 80 10.27 -1.15 -0.58
N ALA A 81 9.14 -1.88 -0.64
CA ALA A 81 8.92 -2.88 -1.67
C ALA A 81 8.59 -2.21 -3.01
N VAL A 82 9.16 -2.73 -4.09
CA VAL A 82 8.84 -2.29 -5.45
C VAL A 82 8.61 -3.51 -6.33
N SER A 83 7.75 -3.37 -7.33
CA SER A 83 7.64 -4.33 -8.40
C SER A 83 7.95 -3.65 -9.73
N LEU A 84 8.56 -4.40 -10.63
CA LEU A 84 8.75 -3.97 -12.01
C LEU A 84 7.80 -4.79 -12.87
N ALA A 85 6.88 -4.14 -13.55
CA ALA A 85 5.91 -4.77 -14.44
C ALA A 85 6.29 -4.45 -15.88
N PHE A 86 6.73 -5.46 -16.62
CA PHE A 86 7.14 -5.31 -18.01
C PHE A 86 5.97 -5.73 -18.91
N LEU A 87 5.39 -4.75 -19.61
CA LEU A 87 4.28 -4.99 -20.52
C LEU A 87 4.83 -5.51 -21.85
N ASP A 88 4.26 -6.61 -22.33
CA ASP A 88 4.58 -7.16 -23.64
C ASP A 88 3.67 -6.56 -24.72
N GLU A 89 3.86 -7.00 -25.98
CA GLU A 89 3.08 -6.50 -27.12
C GLU A 89 1.59 -6.84 -27.02
N ALA A 90 1.25 -7.91 -26.31
CA ALA A 90 -0.14 -8.32 -26.07
C ALA A 90 -0.78 -7.56 -24.90
N GLY A 91 -0.01 -6.73 -24.17
CA GLY A 91 -0.49 -6.01 -23.01
C GLY A 91 -0.42 -6.80 -21.72
N ASP A 92 0.16 -7.99 -21.74
CA ASP A 92 0.36 -8.81 -20.55
C ASP A 92 1.57 -8.32 -19.75
N ALA A 93 1.48 -8.37 -18.44
CA ALA A 93 2.54 -7.90 -17.56
C ALA A 93 3.36 -9.07 -17.02
N HIS A 94 4.68 -8.91 -17.05
CA HIS A 94 5.65 -9.81 -16.43
C HIS A 94 6.25 -9.08 -15.23
N TYR A 95 6.12 -9.66 -14.02
CA TYR A 95 6.50 -9.00 -12.79
C TYR A 95 7.81 -9.49 -12.23
N SER A 96 8.62 -8.56 -11.75
CA SER A 96 9.76 -8.84 -10.87
C SER A 96 9.55 -8.09 -9.57
N PHE A 97 9.60 -8.80 -8.44
CA PHE A 97 9.35 -8.23 -7.12
C PHE A 97 10.66 -8.03 -6.37
N TYR A 98 10.82 -6.85 -5.79
CA TYR A 98 11.94 -6.48 -4.93
C TYR A 98 11.36 -6.10 -3.57
N LYS A 99 11.35 -7.07 -2.66
CA LYS A 99 10.77 -6.91 -1.32
C LYS A 99 11.84 -7.08 -0.26
N PRO A 100 11.79 -6.30 0.82
CA PRO A 100 12.65 -6.57 1.97
C PRO A 100 12.29 -7.94 2.58
N SER A 101 13.22 -8.48 3.35
CA SER A 101 12.96 -9.71 4.10
C SER A 101 11.73 -9.53 4.97
N VAL A 102 10.78 -10.46 4.88
CA VAL A 102 9.59 -10.42 5.72
C VAL A 102 10.02 -10.71 7.15
N LYS A 103 10.10 -9.68 7.97
CA LYS A 103 10.14 -9.85 9.42
C LYS A 103 8.72 -9.87 9.91
N CYS A 104 8.41 -10.80 10.81
CA CYS A 104 7.14 -10.73 11.51
C CYS A 104 7.01 -9.33 12.09
N PRO A 105 5.93 -8.60 11.77
CA PRO A 105 5.75 -7.29 12.35
C PRO A 105 5.70 -7.44 13.88
N GLY A 106 6.46 -6.63 14.58
CA GLY A 106 6.32 -6.49 16.02
C GLY A 106 4.94 -5.96 16.36
N GLU A 107 4.70 -5.73 17.63
CA GLU A 107 3.46 -5.09 18.05
C GLU A 107 3.34 -3.74 17.35
N LYS A 108 2.33 -3.63 16.50
CA LYS A 108 2.00 -2.37 15.83
C LYS A 108 0.87 -1.68 16.56
N SER A 109 0.95 -0.36 16.62
CA SER A 109 -0.19 0.43 17.02
C SER A 109 -1.36 0.13 16.11
N HIS A 110 -2.54 0.04 16.67
CA HIS A 110 -3.77 -0.10 15.91
C HIS A 110 -4.85 0.79 16.52
N PRO A 111 -5.85 1.19 15.72
CA PRO A 111 -6.95 1.97 16.27
C PRO A 111 -7.80 1.11 17.22
N ALA A 112 -8.46 1.75 18.16
CA ALA A 112 -9.48 1.09 18.94
C ALA A 112 -10.65 0.70 18.03
N PHE A 113 -11.07 -0.56 18.11
CA PHE A 113 -12.21 -1.05 17.34
C PHE A 113 -13.51 -0.70 18.06
N ALA A 114 -14.46 -0.17 17.31
CA ALA A 114 -15.81 0.10 17.80
C ALA A 114 -16.78 -0.87 17.13
N GLN A 115 -17.98 -0.96 17.68
CA GLN A 115 -19.05 -1.77 17.09
C GLN A 115 -19.31 -1.29 15.66
N ASP A 116 -19.50 -2.23 14.74
CA ASP A 116 -19.74 -2.00 13.33
C ASP A 116 -18.54 -1.51 12.52
N ASP A 117 -17.35 -1.42 13.11
CA ASP A 117 -16.15 -1.20 12.33
C ASP A 117 -15.85 -2.39 11.41
N VAL A 118 -15.27 -2.11 10.26
CA VAL A 118 -14.92 -3.14 9.28
C VAL A 118 -13.41 -3.32 9.25
N LEU A 119 -12.96 -4.55 9.41
CA LEU A 119 -11.56 -4.92 9.22
C LEU A 119 -11.40 -5.58 7.85
N LEU A 120 -10.52 -5.00 7.04
CA LEU A 120 -10.21 -5.46 5.69
C LEU A 120 -8.73 -5.84 5.65
N PHE A 121 -8.43 -7.09 5.36
CA PHE A 121 -7.04 -7.53 5.25
C PHE A 121 -6.85 -8.40 4.01
N GLY A 122 -5.66 -8.32 3.45
CA GLY A 122 -5.33 -9.05 2.23
C GLY A 122 -4.08 -9.90 2.39
N SER A 123 -3.64 -10.49 1.29
CA SER A 123 -2.48 -11.36 1.24
C SER A 123 -1.19 -10.63 1.63
N TYR A 124 -0.32 -11.38 2.24
CA TYR A 124 1.03 -11.00 2.59
C TYR A 124 2.04 -11.78 1.75
#